data_11ad3476f5ad956177bf878b91913af5
#
_entry.id   11ad3476f5ad956177bf878b91913af5
#
_cell.length_a   1.000
_cell.length_b   1.000
_cell.length_c   1.000
_cell.angle_alpha   90.00
_cell.angle_beta   90.00
_cell.angle_gamma   90.00
#
_symmetry.space_group_name_H-M   'P 1'
#
loop_
_entity.id
_entity.type
_entity.pdbx_description
1 polymer ?
#
loop_
_entity_poly.entity_id
_entity_poly.type
_entity_poly.pdbx_seq_one_letter_code
_entity_poly.pdbx_strand_id
1 'polypeptide(L)'
;DVYKRQDVARTSVRCGAAEVSMYCLEPRESMPASAEEAAEAEDEGVAIRCGWGPKEILAEAGRVTGIVLKRCVSVFDENGRFCPRYDEADTITVPCEHVFLSIGQSIRWGSLLDGAKVELGRGGAAVADPLTYQTAQPDIFVGGDVYTGPKFAIDAIAAGKQGAESLHRF
;
A
#
# COMPACT_ATOMS: atom_id res chain seq x y z
N ASP A 1 1.17 -0.78 -1.68
CA ASP A 1 0.51 -2.08 -1.53
C ASP A 1 -0.19 -2.44 -2.82
N VAL A 2 0.45 -3.27 -3.62
CA VAL A 2 0.06 -3.53 -4.99
C VAL A 2 -1.17 -4.40 -5.08
N TYR A 3 -1.24 -5.44 -4.26
CA TYR A 3 -2.37 -6.37 -4.20
C TYR A 3 -3.70 -5.66 -3.92
N LYS A 4 -3.72 -4.68 -3.04
CA LYS A 4 -4.95 -3.97 -2.67
C LYS A 4 -5.52 -3.09 -3.79
N ARG A 5 -4.68 -2.54 -4.66
CA ARG A 5 -5.14 -1.72 -5.80
C ARG A 5 -5.96 -2.55 -6.78
N GLN A 6 -5.47 -3.74 -7.11
CA GLN A 6 -6.12 -4.65 -8.04
C GLN A 6 -7.40 -5.23 -7.43
N ASP A 7 -7.37 -5.62 -6.16
CA ASP A 7 -8.55 -6.10 -5.45
C ASP A 7 -9.67 -5.06 -5.43
N VAL A 8 -9.34 -3.78 -5.17
CA VAL A 8 -10.32 -2.69 -5.20
C VAL A 8 -10.88 -2.49 -6.60
N ALA A 9 -10.03 -2.50 -7.64
CA ALA A 9 -10.45 -2.31 -9.02
C ALA A 9 -11.35 -3.46 -9.50
N ARG A 10 -10.94 -4.71 -9.31
CA ARG A 10 -11.72 -5.91 -9.65
C ARG A 10 -13.04 -5.97 -8.88
N THR A 11 -13.01 -5.64 -7.57
CA THR A 11 -14.23 -5.56 -6.77
C THR A 11 -15.18 -4.51 -7.31
N SER A 12 -14.68 -3.36 -7.75
CA SER A 12 -15.52 -2.31 -8.35
C SER A 12 -16.23 -2.81 -9.62
N VAL A 13 -15.52 -3.52 -10.51
CA VAL A 13 -16.12 -4.16 -11.68
C VAL A 13 -17.21 -5.14 -11.27
N ARG A 14 -16.92 -6.02 -10.33
CA ARG A 14 -17.85 -7.04 -9.82
C ARG A 14 -19.07 -6.46 -9.10
N CYS A 15 -18.92 -5.26 -8.54
CA CYS A 15 -20.04 -4.48 -7.96
C CYS A 15 -20.86 -3.73 -9.01
N GLY A 16 -20.54 -3.86 -10.31
CA GLY A 16 -21.34 -3.31 -11.40
C GLY A 16 -20.91 -1.92 -11.87
N ALA A 17 -19.69 -1.47 -11.55
CA ALA A 17 -19.16 -0.24 -12.15
C ALA A 17 -19.03 -0.42 -13.67
N ALA A 18 -19.52 0.56 -14.44
CA ALA A 18 -19.52 0.50 -15.90
C ALA A 18 -18.11 0.61 -16.49
N GLU A 19 -17.28 1.45 -15.89
CA GLU A 19 -15.90 1.67 -16.28
C GLU A 19 -15.03 1.76 -15.04
N VAL A 20 -13.89 1.03 -15.02
CA VAL A 20 -12.92 1.06 -13.96
C VAL A 20 -11.53 1.30 -14.54
N SER A 21 -10.87 2.37 -14.09
CA SER A 21 -9.49 2.67 -14.46
C SER A 21 -8.61 2.70 -13.21
N MET A 22 -7.47 2.05 -13.29
CA MET A 22 -6.43 2.04 -12.26
C MET A 22 -5.23 2.86 -12.72
N TYR A 23 -4.78 3.79 -11.90
CA TYR A 23 -3.61 4.64 -12.17
C TYR A 23 -2.50 4.34 -11.18
N CYS A 24 -1.25 4.21 -11.65
CA CYS A 24 -0.07 3.99 -10.82
C CYS A 24 1.08 4.90 -11.26
N LEU A 25 2.02 5.15 -10.33
CA LEU A 25 3.19 5.99 -10.58
C LEU A 25 4.22 5.29 -11.47
N GLU A 26 4.36 3.99 -11.25
CA GLU A 26 5.38 3.16 -11.86
C GLU A 26 5.09 2.95 -13.36
N PRO A 27 6.13 2.83 -14.21
CA PRO A 27 6.01 2.24 -15.54
C PRO A 27 5.53 0.80 -15.48
N ARG A 28 4.95 0.29 -16.56
CA ARG A 28 4.39 -1.06 -16.62
C ARG A 28 5.40 -2.15 -16.22
N GLU A 29 6.64 -1.99 -16.66
CA GLU A 29 7.73 -2.95 -16.46
C GLU A 29 8.22 -3.02 -15.01
N SER A 30 8.02 -1.95 -14.25
CA SER A 30 8.43 -1.84 -12.85
C SER A 30 7.25 -1.73 -11.89
N MET A 31 6.04 -1.94 -12.40
CA MET A 31 4.85 -2.01 -11.56
C MET A 31 5.00 -3.16 -10.56
N PRO A 32 4.93 -2.89 -9.25
CA PRO A 32 5.17 -3.90 -8.23
C PRO A 32 3.99 -4.88 -8.06
N ALA A 33 3.22 -5.15 -9.12
CA ALA A 33 2.18 -6.16 -9.22
C ALA A 33 2.74 -7.41 -9.88
N SER A 34 2.20 -8.58 -9.58
CA SER A 34 2.49 -9.74 -10.41
C SER A 34 1.91 -9.52 -11.82
N ALA A 35 2.61 -10.00 -12.84
CA ALA A 35 2.11 -9.91 -14.21
C ALA A 35 0.76 -10.63 -14.36
N GLU A 36 0.57 -11.70 -13.60
CA GLU A 36 -0.64 -12.51 -13.55
C GLU A 36 -1.84 -11.72 -13.02
N GLU A 37 -1.69 -11.06 -11.86
CA GLU A 37 -2.75 -10.23 -11.27
C GLU A 37 -3.12 -9.03 -12.15
N ALA A 38 -2.11 -8.43 -12.80
CA ALA A 38 -2.35 -7.33 -13.72
C ALA A 38 -3.15 -7.80 -14.96
N ALA A 39 -2.81 -8.98 -15.51
CA ALA A 39 -3.53 -9.58 -16.62
C ALA A 39 -4.97 -9.94 -16.22
N GLU A 40 -5.17 -10.56 -15.06
CA GLU A 40 -6.52 -10.87 -14.56
C GLU A 40 -7.39 -9.61 -14.37
N ALA A 41 -6.81 -8.50 -13.89
CA ALA A 41 -7.56 -7.25 -13.77
C ALA A 41 -7.95 -6.69 -15.14
N GLU A 42 -7.06 -6.75 -16.14
CA GLU A 42 -7.34 -6.34 -17.52
C GLU A 42 -8.38 -7.25 -18.18
N ASP A 43 -8.33 -8.55 -17.97
CA ASP A 43 -9.31 -9.52 -18.46
C ASP A 43 -10.71 -9.27 -17.85
N GLU A 44 -10.79 -8.78 -16.62
CA GLU A 44 -12.05 -8.34 -16.01
C GLU A 44 -12.50 -6.94 -16.46
N GLY A 45 -11.77 -6.29 -17.36
CA GLY A 45 -12.14 -5.00 -17.95
C GLY A 45 -11.58 -3.76 -17.23
N VAL A 46 -10.60 -3.91 -16.33
CA VAL A 46 -9.93 -2.78 -15.68
C VAL A 46 -8.91 -2.16 -16.63
N ALA A 47 -9.01 -0.85 -16.90
CA ALA A 47 -8.02 -0.12 -17.67
C ALA A 47 -6.84 0.29 -16.78
N ILE A 48 -5.66 -0.33 -16.95
CA ILE A 48 -4.44 0.02 -16.20
C ILE A 48 -3.64 1.10 -16.93
N ARG A 49 -3.37 2.22 -16.24
CA ARG A 49 -2.69 3.39 -16.75
C ARG A 49 -1.47 3.74 -15.88
N CYS A 50 -0.27 3.52 -16.41
CA CYS A 50 1.00 3.73 -15.73
C CYS A 50 1.55 5.13 -15.90
N GLY A 51 2.41 5.58 -14.97
CA GLY A 51 3.10 6.87 -15.05
C GLY A 51 2.24 8.07 -14.67
N TRP A 52 1.22 7.89 -13.83
CA TRP A 52 0.33 8.96 -13.41
C TRP A 52 0.16 8.98 -11.88
N GLY A 53 0.24 10.17 -11.29
CA GLY A 53 -0.03 10.40 -9.87
C GLY A 53 -1.19 11.35 -9.65
N PRO A 54 -1.88 11.27 -8.51
CA PRO A 54 -3.00 12.14 -8.20
C PRO A 54 -2.52 13.58 -7.98
N LYS A 55 -3.27 14.55 -8.51
CA LYS A 55 -3.07 15.99 -8.27
C LYS A 55 -4.24 16.59 -7.49
N GLU A 56 -5.46 16.36 -7.95
CA GLU A 56 -6.65 16.97 -7.38
C GLU A 56 -7.89 16.10 -7.64
N ILE A 57 -8.78 16.00 -6.68
CA ILE A 57 -10.09 15.39 -6.86
C ILE A 57 -11.11 16.51 -7.09
N LEU A 58 -11.80 16.46 -8.23
CA LEU A 58 -12.82 17.42 -8.59
C LEU A 58 -14.16 17.01 -7.98
N ALA A 59 -14.86 17.98 -7.38
CA ALA A 59 -16.16 17.72 -6.79
C ALA A 59 -17.09 18.92 -6.99
N GLU A 60 -18.36 18.65 -7.25
CA GLU A 60 -19.43 19.64 -7.34
C GLU A 60 -20.59 19.23 -6.45
N ALA A 61 -21.15 20.16 -5.71
CA ALA A 61 -22.26 19.93 -4.78
C ALA A 61 -22.03 18.71 -3.83
N GLY A 62 -20.79 18.50 -3.39
CA GLY A 62 -20.43 17.39 -2.49
C GLY A 62 -20.30 16.01 -3.16
N ARG A 63 -20.31 15.95 -4.48
CA ARG A 63 -20.12 14.72 -5.26
C ARG A 63 -18.87 14.80 -6.10
N VAL A 64 -18.12 13.71 -6.18
CA VAL A 64 -16.96 13.60 -7.07
C VAL A 64 -17.45 13.68 -8.52
N THR A 65 -16.76 14.51 -9.33
CA THR A 65 -17.01 14.66 -10.77
C THR A 65 -15.80 14.28 -11.62
N GLY A 66 -14.64 14.09 -10.99
CA GLY A 66 -13.43 13.71 -11.70
C GLY A 66 -12.19 13.73 -10.82
N ILE A 67 -11.06 13.36 -11.44
CA ILE A 67 -9.74 13.47 -10.85
C ILE A 67 -8.78 14.09 -11.87
N VAL A 68 -7.93 15.00 -11.41
CA VAL A 68 -6.79 15.50 -12.16
C VAL A 68 -5.57 14.68 -11.77
N LEU A 69 -4.89 14.14 -12.76
CA LEU A 69 -3.66 13.38 -12.61
C LEU A 69 -2.51 14.13 -13.27
N LYS A 70 -1.30 13.94 -12.77
CA LYS A 70 -0.06 14.51 -13.31
C LYS A 70 0.93 13.43 -13.68
N ARG A 71 1.73 13.67 -14.71
CA ARG A 71 2.74 12.72 -15.20
C ARG A 71 3.79 12.48 -14.13
N CYS A 72 4.00 11.21 -13.77
CA CYS A 72 5.14 10.79 -12.97
C CYS A 72 6.34 10.52 -13.89
N VAL A 73 7.40 11.29 -13.76
CA VAL A 73 8.62 11.16 -14.57
C VAL A 73 9.65 10.24 -13.93
N SER A 74 9.60 10.07 -12.62
CA SER A 74 10.48 9.18 -11.87
C SER A 74 9.83 8.82 -10.53
N VAL A 75 9.87 7.55 -10.14
CA VAL A 75 9.32 7.07 -8.85
C VAL A 75 10.38 7.03 -7.76
N PHE A 76 11.64 6.76 -8.13
CA PHE A 76 12.76 6.60 -7.22
C PHE A 76 13.85 7.63 -7.49
N ASP A 77 14.61 8.00 -6.47
CA ASP A 77 15.82 8.80 -6.59
C ASP A 77 17.01 7.93 -7.05
N GLU A 78 18.18 8.58 -7.23
CA GLU A 78 19.44 7.94 -7.65
C GLU A 78 19.91 6.85 -6.66
N ASN A 79 19.42 6.87 -5.43
CA ASN A 79 19.75 5.91 -4.39
C ASN A 79 18.68 4.79 -4.25
N GLY A 80 17.71 4.73 -5.16
CA GLY A 80 16.60 3.77 -5.13
C GLY A 80 15.58 4.03 -4.01
N ARG A 81 15.53 5.25 -3.44
CA ARG A 81 14.54 5.61 -2.44
C ARG A 81 13.29 6.15 -3.11
N PHE A 82 12.13 5.80 -2.59
CA PHE A 82 10.85 6.32 -3.08
C PHE A 82 10.81 7.85 -2.93
N CYS A 83 10.90 8.54 -4.07
CA CYS A 83 10.92 10.00 -4.18
C CYS A 83 10.32 10.41 -5.53
N PRO A 84 8.99 10.29 -5.69
CA PRO A 84 8.36 10.53 -6.98
C PRO A 84 8.51 11.98 -7.43
N ARG A 85 8.93 12.16 -8.69
CA ARG A 85 9.00 13.46 -9.36
C ARG A 85 7.95 13.53 -10.45
N TYR A 86 7.36 14.69 -10.59
CA TYR A 86 6.24 14.92 -11.50
C TYR A 86 6.53 16.05 -12.48
N ASP A 87 5.98 15.93 -13.68
CA ASP A 87 5.78 17.07 -14.58
C ASP A 87 4.43 17.70 -14.24
N GLU A 88 4.47 18.87 -13.62
CA GLU A 88 3.26 19.60 -13.21
C GLU A 88 2.49 20.21 -14.39
N ALA A 89 3.13 20.31 -15.57
CA ALA A 89 2.51 20.81 -16.80
C ALA A 89 1.79 19.71 -17.60
N ASP A 90 2.27 18.44 -17.50
CA ASP A 90 1.64 17.30 -18.15
C ASP A 90 0.56 16.70 -17.24
N THR A 91 -0.68 17.14 -17.46
CA THR A 91 -1.84 16.71 -16.66
C THR A 91 -2.96 16.17 -17.52
N ILE A 92 -3.72 15.23 -16.98
CA ILE A 92 -4.97 14.76 -17.57
C ILE A 92 -6.10 14.88 -16.57
N THR A 93 -7.29 15.18 -17.08
CA THR A 93 -8.52 15.17 -16.27
C THR A 93 -9.33 13.93 -16.68
N VAL A 94 -9.69 13.14 -15.68
CA VAL A 94 -10.49 11.92 -15.87
C VAL A 94 -11.84 12.14 -15.19
N PRO A 95 -12.94 12.19 -15.95
CA PRO A 95 -14.28 12.22 -15.37
C PRO A 95 -14.55 10.90 -14.63
N CYS A 96 -15.06 10.97 -13.40
CA CYS A 96 -15.44 9.80 -12.63
C CYS A 96 -16.37 10.21 -11.48
N GLU A 97 -17.16 9.26 -11.01
CA GLU A 97 -18.08 9.44 -9.89
C GLU A 97 -17.49 8.98 -8.56
N HIS A 98 -16.47 8.11 -8.60
CA HIS A 98 -15.82 7.54 -7.43
C HIS A 98 -14.30 7.51 -7.60
N VAL A 99 -13.58 7.82 -6.54
CA VAL A 99 -12.12 7.73 -6.48
C VAL A 99 -11.72 6.91 -5.25
N PHE A 100 -10.99 5.83 -5.48
CA PHE A 100 -10.43 4.98 -4.43
C PHE A 100 -8.91 5.19 -4.32
N LEU A 101 -8.45 5.66 -3.17
CA LEU A 101 -7.02 5.86 -2.90
C LEU A 101 -6.42 4.61 -2.26
N SER A 102 -5.62 3.89 -3.03
CA SER A 102 -4.91 2.68 -2.59
C SER A 102 -3.39 2.88 -2.64
N ILE A 103 -2.91 4.00 -2.08
CA ILE A 103 -1.54 4.52 -2.22
C ILE A 103 -0.57 4.00 -1.15
N GLY A 104 -0.96 3.01 -0.39
CA GLY A 104 -0.15 2.36 0.63
C GLY A 104 -0.78 2.39 2.02
N GLN A 105 -0.07 1.79 2.95
CA GLN A 105 -0.46 1.71 4.35
C GLN A 105 0.70 2.12 5.25
N SER A 106 0.38 2.60 6.43
CA SER A 106 1.35 2.90 7.47
C SER A 106 0.91 2.26 8.78
N ILE A 107 1.88 1.88 9.60
CA ILE A 107 1.61 1.39 10.94
C ILE A 107 1.09 2.56 11.78
N ARG A 108 0.00 2.34 12.48
CA ARG A 108 -0.62 3.30 13.40
C ARG A 108 -0.78 2.65 14.76
N TRP A 109 0.12 2.96 15.66
CA TRP A 109 0.09 2.44 17.03
C TRP A 109 -0.97 3.12 17.90
N GLY A 110 -1.33 4.37 17.58
CA GLY A 110 -2.18 5.17 18.45
C GLY A 110 -1.56 5.28 19.84
N SER A 111 -2.34 5.02 20.88
CA SER A 111 -1.90 5.00 22.28
C SER A 111 -1.41 3.63 22.78
N LEU A 112 -1.36 2.61 21.91
CA LEU A 112 -1.05 1.23 22.31
C LEU A 112 0.33 1.09 22.96
N LEU A 113 1.29 1.89 22.54
CA LEU A 113 2.67 1.84 23.05
C LEU A 113 2.99 2.94 24.05
N ASP A 114 1.99 3.71 24.50
CA ASP A 114 2.21 4.77 25.48
C ASP A 114 2.72 4.19 26.80
N GLY A 115 3.90 4.64 27.22
CA GLY A 115 4.57 4.12 28.42
C GLY A 115 5.29 2.78 28.26
N ALA A 116 5.19 2.13 27.10
CA ALA A 116 5.96 0.92 26.81
C ALA A 116 7.40 1.26 26.36
N LYS A 117 8.33 0.32 26.65
CA LYS A 117 9.73 0.43 26.22
C LYS A 117 9.97 -0.25 24.85
N VAL A 118 8.99 -0.13 23.95
CA VAL A 118 9.10 -0.68 22.59
C VAL A 118 9.79 0.37 21.70
N GLU A 119 10.92 0.00 21.14
CA GLU A 119 11.63 0.85 20.18
C GLU A 119 10.97 0.73 18.81
N LEU A 120 10.89 1.86 18.10
CA LEU A 120 10.37 1.91 16.74
C LEU A 120 11.50 2.21 15.76
N GLY A 121 11.59 1.40 14.73
CA GLY A 121 12.52 1.54 13.62
C GLY A 121 11.92 2.31 12.45
N ARG A 122 12.49 2.08 11.28
CA ARG A 122 12.08 2.74 10.04
C ARG A 122 10.61 2.42 9.70
N GLY A 123 9.85 3.44 9.32
CA GLY A 123 8.44 3.30 8.94
C GLY A 123 7.49 3.01 10.11
N GLY A 124 7.97 3.16 11.36
CA GLY A 124 7.19 2.87 12.56
C GLY A 124 7.11 1.38 12.91
N ALA A 125 7.90 0.52 12.26
CA ALA A 125 7.99 -0.89 12.63
C ALA A 125 8.60 -1.06 14.02
N ALA A 126 8.08 -1.99 14.81
CA ALA A 126 8.65 -2.29 16.12
C ALA A 126 10.00 -3.02 15.96
N VAL A 127 10.95 -2.69 16.83
CA VAL A 127 12.24 -3.38 16.91
C VAL A 127 12.11 -4.57 17.86
N ALA A 128 12.50 -5.75 17.38
CA ALA A 128 12.48 -6.98 18.17
C ALA A 128 13.64 -7.90 17.80
N ASP A 129 13.95 -8.82 18.67
CA ASP A 129 14.91 -9.89 18.40
C ASP A 129 14.39 -10.81 17.27
N PRO A 130 15.18 -11.11 16.25
CA PRO A 130 14.71 -11.84 15.07
C PRO A 130 14.42 -13.33 15.33
N LEU A 131 14.87 -13.88 16.44
CA LEU A 131 14.64 -15.28 16.80
C LEU A 131 13.46 -15.43 17.77
N THR A 132 13.36 -14.52 18.72
CA THR A 132 12.34 -14.60 19.78
C THR A 132 11.14 -13.72 19.55
N TYR A 133 11.22 -12.75 18.62
CA TYR A 133 10.19 -11.73 18.39
C TYR A 133 9.92 -10.82 19.61
N GLN A 134 10.79 -10.89 20.63
CA GLN A 134 10.70 -10.12 21.86
C GLN A 134 11.23 -8.71 21.64
N THR A 135 10.53 -7.71 22.15
CA THR A 135 10.95 -6.31 22.11
C THR A 135 11.88 -5.96 23.27
N ALA A 136 12.34 -4.71 23.33
CA ALA A 136 13.07 -4.21 24.49
C ALA A 136 12.24 -4.24 25.79
N GLN A 137 10.92 -4.33 25.68
CA GLN A 137 10.05 -4.61 26.82
C GLN A 137 9.82 -6.12 26.89
N PRO A 138 10.26 -6.81 27.95
CA PRO A 138 10.35 -8.28 27.97
C PRO A 138 9.01 -9.04 27.83
N ASP A 139 7.91 -8.43 28.18
CA ASP A 139 6.56 -8.99 28.11
C ASP A 139 5.82 -8.65 26.82
N ILE A 140 6.47 -7.95 25.87
CA ILE A 140 5.91 -7.59 24.58
C ILE A 140 6.64 -8.32 23.44
N PHE A 141 5.88 -9.06 22.65
CA PHE A 141 6.32 -9.75 21.45
C PHE A 141 5.58 -9.18 20.25
N VAL A 142 6.26 -9.09 19.11
CA VAL A 142 5.70 -8.53 17.88
C VAL A 142 5.97 -9.44 16.68
N GLY A 143 5.06 -9.43 15.70
CA GLY A 143 5.21 -10.21 14.47
C GLY A 143 4.32 -9.67 13.35
N GLY A 144 4.48 -10.18 12.14
CA GLY A 144 3.74 -9.74 10.97
C GLY A 144 4.12 -8.32 10.52
N ASP A 145 3.20 -7.61 9.89
CA ASP A 145 3.45 -6.32 9.22
C ASP A 145 4.01 -5.24 10.14
N VAL A 146 3.66 -5.25 11.41
CA VAL A 146 4.15 -4.28 12.40
C VAL A 146 5.63 -4.48 12.77
N TYR A 147 6.22 -5.61 12.39
CA TYR A 147 7.62 -5.95 12.61
C TYR A 147 8.42 -5.99 11.30
N THR A 148 7.95 -6.75 10.31
CA THR A 148 8.69 -6.98 9.06
C THR A 148 8.32 -6.02 7.93
N GLY A 149 7.32 -5.15 8.13
CA GLY A 149 6.63 -4.43 7.07
C GLY A 149 5.62 -5.32 6.33
N PRO A 150 4.88 -4.77 5.35
CA PRO A 150 3.86 -5.49 4.61
C PRO A 150 4.41 -6.72 3.90
N LYS A 151 3.81 -7.90 4.18
CA LYS A 151 4.10 -9.20 3.56
C LYS A 151 2.81 -9.99 3.33
N PHE A 152 2.96 -11.25 2.88
CA PHE A 152 1.83 -12.13 2.71
C PHE A 152 1.23 -12.59 4.06
N ALA A 153 -0.03 -12.95 4.06
CA ALA A 153 -0.71 -13.47 5.25
C ALA A 153 0.00 -14.71 5.83
N ILE A 154 0.57 -15.55 4.97
CA ILE A 154 1.34 -16.73 5.41
C ILE A 154 2.58 -16.36 6.23
N ASP A 155 3.24 -15.24 5.93
CA ASP A 155 4.39 -14.75 6.71
C ASP A 155 3.95 -14.29 8.10
N ALA A 156 2.81 -13.62 8.18
CA ALA A 156 2.24 -13.20 9.46
C ALA A 156 1.83 -14.41 10.32
N ILE A 157 1.26 -15.46 9.71
CA ILE A 157 0.93 -16.72 10.37
C ILE A 157 2.19 -17.40 10.91
N ALA A 158 3.26 -17.44 10.09
CA ALA A 158 4.54 -18.03 10.49
C ALA A 158 5.15 -17.26 11.67
N ALA A 159 5.17 -15.92 11.60
CA ALA A 159 5.63 -15.07 12.69
C ALA A 159 4.83 -15.29 13.99
N GLY A 160 3.51 -15.41 13.86
CA GLY A 160 2.63 -15.69 15.01
C GLY A 160 2.92 -17.04 15.68
N LYS A 161 3.18 -18.09 14.88
CA LYS A 161 3.55 -19.41 15.42
C LYS A 161 4.88 -19.37 16.17
N GLN A 162 5.90 -18.77 15.57
CA GLN A 162 7.22 -18.65 16.19
C GLN A 162 7.20 -17.75 17.44
N GLY A 163 6.51 -16.62 17.37
CA GLY A 163 6.32 -15.72 18.51
C GLY A 163 5.58 -16.40 19.67
N ALA A 164 4.59 -17.24 19.38
CA ALA A 164 3.88 -18.01 20.41
C ALA A 164 4.77 -19.01 21.14
N GLU A 165 5.70 -19.67 20.44
CA GLU A 165 6.70 -20.55 21.08
C GLU A 165 7.63 -19.74 22.01
N SER A 166 8.05 -18.56 21.58
CA SER A 166 8.89 -17.69 22.38
C SER A 166 8.16 -17.16 23.62
N LEU A 167 6.90 -16.75 23.45
CA LEU A 167 6.05 -16.33 24.54
C LEU A 167 5.81 -17.46 25.56
N HIS A 168 5.65 -18.70 25.08
CA HIS A 168 5.46 -19.87 25.96
C HIS A 168 6.71 -20.19 26.80
N ARG A 169 7.91 -19.83 26.30
CA ARG A 169 9.18 -20.05 26.99
C ARG A 169 9.58 -18.90 27.94
N PHE A 170 8.92 -17.78 27.81
CA PHE A 170 9.09 -16.61 28.66
C PHE A 170 8.43 -16.78 30.03
#